data_e43861c37a0a786f7cb036116954286d
#
_entry.id   e43861c37a0a786f7cb036116954286d
#
_cell.length_a   1.000
_cell.length_b   1.000
_cell.length_c   1.000
_cell.angle_alpha   90.00
_cell.angle_beta   90.00
_cell.angle_gamma   90.00
#
_symmetry.space_group_name_H-M   'P 1'
#
loop_
_entity.id
_entity.type
_entity.pdbx_description
1 polymer ?
#
loop_
_entity_poly.entity_id
_entity_poly.type
_entity_poly.pdbx_seq_one_letter_code
_entity_poly.pdbx_strand_id
1 'polypeptide(L)'
;MKLKRTAILLLLACGISMQASAAGQNDYSSYYTNMPVQLAQVSAPSIPDYRVSVRDFGAKGDGVTLDTEAFTKAIDAVEAKGGGHVDVPAGVYLLGPIELKSHIDLHLDDNATLYFSPDAGLYEQKENAKGTRGRLRSAISAERCIDISITGRGLIDGMGNYWRPVKRSKQSDEEWKTYVKQGGTVTKDGNFFFPKAPEGMEYDALEKLRNDLIRIYRCKNVLLQGVTFQNSPRFHVHPYYCENVIMDGIVVRSPWNAQNADGIDLTNCRRVLIVNTTVDTGDDGICMKGGQGESGRKAGPVSDVLIKNCRVYHAHGGFTIGSDCSGGMRNIVVRNCTYNGTDVGLRFKSGMDRGGKTENVYCDSIFMSNIKGEAIIFENTYVNKDVKFMLGNGTDIDSTKVFLPDFTDVHISNVVCRGAETGILLRGIPQAFIHDISFRNVIISEARKPYSSEYAKGIVLDNVLVNGEKPKL
;
A
#
# COMPACT_ATOMS: atom_id res chain seq x y z
N MET A 1 47.77 55.71 -29.60
CA MET A 1 46.33 55.50 -29.95
C MET A 1 45.84 54.30 -29.14
N LYS A 2 45.22 54.51 -27.96
CA LYS A 2 44.77 53.47 -27.04
C LYS A 2 43.22 53.45 -27.09
N LEU A 3 42.65 52.37 -27.60
CA LEU A 3 41.21 52.14 -27.51
C LEU A 3 40.85 51.56 -26.14
N LYS A 4 40.04 52.29 -25.41
CA LYS A 4 39.36 51.78 -24.19
C LYS A 4 38.14 50.96 -24.60
N ARG A 5 38.06 49.68 -24.23
CA ARG A 5 36.86 48.86 -24.30
C ARG A 5 36.10 48.99 -23.00
N THR A 6 34.95 49.64 -23.06
CA THR A 6 33.99 49.67 -21.93
C THR A 6 33.08 48.46 -22.05
N ALA A 7 33.14 47.52 -21.10
CA ALA A 7 32.21 46.40 -21.01
C ALA A 7 31.01 46.86 -20.19
N ILE A 8 29.84 46.84 -20.83
CA ILE A 8 28.53 47.03 -20.18
C ILE A 8 28.07 45.68 -19.67
N LEU A 9 28.04 45.50 -18.36
CA LEU A 9 27.39 44.36 -17.70
C LEU A 9 25.86 44.60 -17.66
N LEU A 10 25.10 43.91 -18.46
CA LEU A 10 23.62 43.82 -18.30
C LEU A 10 23.34 42.76 -17.23
N LEU A 11 22.94 43.16 -16.05
CA LEU A 11 22.32 42.34 -15.05
C LEU A 11 20.83 42.10 -15.45
N LEU A 12 20.52 40.94 -16.02
CA LEU A 12 19.14 40.49 -16.13
C LEU A 12 18.73 39.92 -14.74
N ALA A 13 18.01 40.74 -14.00
CA ALA A 13 17.28 40.27 -12.83
C ALA A 13 16.04 39.50 -13.30
N CYS A 14 16.13 38.18 -13.42
CA CYS A 14 14.92 37.32 -13.53
C CYS A 14 14.23 37.33 -12.18
N GLY A 15 13.27 38.22 -12.02
CA GLY A 15 12.30 38.16 -10.93
C GLY A 15 11.40 36.94 -11.13
N ILE A 16 11.71 35.85 -10.45
CA ILE A 16 10.75 34.76 -10.28
C ILE A 16 9.71 35.26 -9.29
N SER A 17 8.62 35.81 -9.80
CA SER A 17 7.42 36.02 -9.00
C SER A 17 6.86 34.63 -8.66
N MET A 18 7.11 34.16 -7.44
CA MET A 18 6.29 33.12 -6.84
C MET A 18 4.87 33.70 -6.70
N GLN A 19 4.04 33.49 -7.69
CA GLN A 19 2.60 33.58 -7.48
C GLN A 19 2.22 32.46 -6.51
N ALA A 20 1.90 32.84 -5.27
CA ALA A 20 1.10 31.99 -4.40
C ALA A 20 -0.21 31.71 -5.15
N SER A 21 -0.29 30.52 -5.73
CA SER A 21 -1.52 30.00 -6.30
C SER A 21 -2.51 29.91 -5.13
N ALA A 22 -3.59 30.68 -5.20
CA ALA A 22 -4.79 30.40 -4.43
C ALA A 22 -5.08 28.91 -4.55
N ALA A 23 -5.48 28.25 -3.46
CA ALA A 23 -5.79 26.82 -3.41
C ALA A 23 -6.89 26.50 -4.43
N GLY A 24 -6.50 26.34 -5.68
CA GLY A 24 -7.33 25.76 -6.73
C GLY A 24 -7.44 24.27 -6.45
N GLN A 25 -8.65 23.75 -6.43
CA GLN A 25 -8.94 22.33 -6.44
C GLN A 25 -7.95 21.62 -7.37
N ASN A 26 -7.11 20.70 -6.83
CA ASN A 26 -6.15 19.99 -7.64
C ASN A 26 -6.88 19.23 -8.76
N ASP A 27 -6.68 19.65 -10.00
CA ASP A 27 -7.24 18.98 -11.17
C ASP A 27 -6.38 17.76 -11.52
N TYR A 28 -6.91 16.58 -11.28
CA TYR A 28 -6.27 15.32 -11.59
C TYR A 28 -6.61 14.76 -12.98
N SER A 29 -7.41 15.48 -13.79
CA SER A 29 -7.87 15.01 -15.11
C SER A 29 -6.73 14.71 -16.08
N SER A 30 -5.63 15.45 -15.99
CA SER A 30 -4.44 15.27 -16.85
C SER A 30 -3.78 13.88 -16.67
N TYR A 31 -3.96 13.20 -15.55
CA TYR A 31 -3.44 11.86 -15.37
C TYR A 31 -4.17 10.82 -16.22
N TYR A 32 -5.43 11.06 -16.60
CA TYR A 32 -6.30 10.14 -17.33
C TYR A 32 -6.22 10.27 -18.86
N THR A 33 -5.23 11.00 -19.39
CA THR A 33 -5.02 11.13 -20.83
C THR A 33 -4.43 9.85 -21.43
N ASN A 34 -4.90 9.48 -22.63
CA ASN A 34 -4.41 8.33 -23.41
C ASN A 34 -4.45 7.00 -22.62
N MET A 35 -5.55 6.76 -21.92
CA MET A 35 -5.76 5.51 -21.20
C MET A 35 -6.17 4.37 -22.15
N PRO A 36 -5.71 3.12 -21.90
CA PRO A 36 -6.11 1.95 -22.69
C PRO A 36 -7.57 1.56 -22.47
N VAL A 37 -8.13 1.98 -21.36
CA VAL A 37 -9.52 1.77 -20.95
C VAL A 37 -10.06 3.04 -20.29
N GLN A 38 -11.35 3.27 -20.43
CA GLN A 38 -11.99 4.39 -19.74
C GLN A 38 -12.13 4.09 -18.26
N LEU A 39 -11.53 4.92 -17.42
CA LEU A 39 -11.63 4.85 -15.95
C LEU A 39 -12.54 5.98 -15.44
N ALA A 40 -13.29 5.69 -14.39
CA ALA A 40 -13.97 6.73 -13.63
C ALA A 40 -12.95 7.62 -12.92
N GLN A 41 -12.98 8.93 -13.22
CA GLN A 41 -12.00 9.87 -12.69
C GLN A 41 -12.30 10.24 -11.23
N VAL A 42 -11.24 10.54 -10.49
CA VAL A 42 -11.32 11.06 -9.12
C VAL A 42 -11.57 12.56 -9.12
N SER A 43 -12.06 13.06 -7.98
CA SER A 43 -12.14 14.49 -7.67
C SER A 43 -11.58 14.76 -6.28
N ALA A 44 -10.89 15.87 -6.09
CA ALA A 44 -10.39 16.26 -4.78
C ALA A 44 -11.53 16.46 -3.77
N PRO A 45 -11.30 16.19 -2.47
CA PRO A 45 -12.24 16.51 -1.41
C PRO A 45 -12.54 18.01 -1.35
N SER A 46 -13.72 18.38 -0.86
CA SER A 46 -14.09 19.77 -0.58
C SER A 46 -13.94 20.04 0.92
N ILE A 47 -12.92 20.77 1.30
CA ILE A 47 -12.62 21.11 2.68
C ILE A 47 -12.93 22.60 2.89
N PRO A 48 -13.71 23.00 3.90
CA PRO A 48 -13.94 24.41 4.23
C PRO A 48 -12.66 25.13 4.68
N ASP A 49 -12.58 26.45 4.47
CA ASP A 49 -11.37 27.25 4.74
C ASP A 49 -11.08 27.52 6.23
N TYR A 50 -11.97 27.10 7.14
CA TYR A 50 -11.76 27.29 8.57
C TYR A 50 -10.51 26.56 9.05
N ARG A 51 -9.65 27.25 9.84
CA ARG A 51 -8.38 26.69 10.31
C ARG A 51 -8.21 26.85 11.82
N VAL A 52 -7.59 25.84 12.43
CA VAL A 52 -7.10 25.90 13.81
C VAL A 52 -5.74 25.22 13.91
N SER A 53 -4.90 25.66 14.85
CA SER A 53 -3.66 24.93 15.15
C SER A 53 -3.87 23.99 16.34
N VAL A 54 -3.27 22.81 16.31
CA VAL A 54 -3.25 21.90 17.48
C VAL A 54 -2.63 22.57 18.72
N ARG A 55 -1.76 23.56 18.52
CA ARG A 55 -1.15 24.35 19.61
C ARG A 55 -2.19 25.23 20.34
N ASP A 56 -3.21 25.70 19.68
CA ASP A 56 -4.29 26.49 20.28
C ASP A 56 -5.10 25.66 21.29
N PHE A 57 -5.02 24.32 21.20
CA PHE A 57 -5.65 23.36 22.11
C PHE A 57 -4.67 22.74 23.10
N GLY A 58 -3.44 23.27 23.17
CA GLY A 58 -2.46 22.91 24.19
C GLY A 58 -1.43 21.86 23.79
N ALA A 59 -1.39 21.44 22.52
CA ALA A 59 -0.35 20.52 22.04
C ALA A 59 1.04 21.13 22.24
N LYS A 60 1.96 20.35 22.80
CA LYS A 60 3.34 20.80 23.11
C LYS A 60 4.28 20.57 21.95
N GLY A 61 4.19 19.42 21.27
CA GLY A 61 5.10 19.07 20.20
C GLY A 61 6.56 18.95 20.67
N ASP A 62 6.79 18.50 21.89
CA ASP A 62 8.09 18.36 22.56
C ASP A 62 8.65 16.94 22.53
N GLY A 63 7.89 15.98 21.95
CA GLY A 63 8.27 14.57 21.82
C GLY A 63 8.08 13.74 23.09
N VAL A 64 7.61 14.34 24.19
CA VAL A 64 7.46 13.68 25.50
C VAL A 64 6.04 13.76 26.03
N THR A 65 5.41 14.94 25.91
CA THR A 65 4.04 15.16 26.34
C THR A 65 3.07 14.41 25.43
N LEU A 66 2.10 13.70 26.02
CA LEU A 66 1.04 13.05 25.25
C LEU A 66 0.04 14.09 24.75
N ASP A 67 0.10 14.43 23.48
CA ASP A 67 -0.69 15.50 22.84
C ASP A 67 -2.04 15.03 22.26
N THR A 68 -2.43 13.77 22.48
CA THR A 68 -3.66 13.16 21.89
C THR A 68 -4.91 13.98 22.18
N GLU A 69 -5.08 14.45 23.42
CA GLU A 69 -6.26 15.24 23.82
C GLU A 69 -6.34 16.57 23.07
N ALA A 70 -5.20 17.24 22.86
CA ALA A 70 -5.13 18.49 22.11
C ALA A 70 -5.52 18.30 20.64
N PHE A 71 -5.04 17.22 20.01
CA PHE A 71 -5.44 16.84 18.64
C PHE A 71 -6.94 16.53 18.56
N THR A 72 -7.47 15.75 19.49
CA THR A 72 -8.91 15.43 19.53
C THR A 72 -9.75 16.70 19.65
N LYS A 73 -9.40 17.60 20.57
CA LYS A 73 -10.11 18.89 20.74
C LYS A 73 -10.05 19.77 19.49
N ALA A 74 -8.90 19.81 18.80
CA ALA A 74 -8.76 20.55 17.55
C ALA A 74 -9.67 19.98 16.46
N ILE A 75 -9.68 18.65 16.29
CA ILE A 75 -10.55 17.94 15.34
C ILE A 75 -12.03 18.22 15.66
N ASP A 76 -12.45 18.08 16.92
CA ASP A 76 -13.82 18.31 17.36
C ASP A 76 -14.25 19.78 17.14
N ALA A 77 -13.35 20.73 17.38
CA ALA A 77 -13.63 22.16 17.16
C ALA A 77 -13.85 22.47 15.67
N VAL A 78 -13.07 21.86 14.77
CA VAL A 78 -13.25 22.00 13.33
C VAL A 78 -14.53 21.30 12.86
N GLU A 79 -14.82 20.09 13.36
CA GLU A 79 -16.07 19.38 13.07
C GLU A 79 -17.30 20.22 13.47
N ALA A 80 -17.27 20.84 14.64
CA ALA A 80 -18.35 21.71 15.15
C ALA A 80 -18.60 22.94 14.26
N LYS A 81 -17.64 23.33 13.41
CA LYS A 81 -17.77 24.41 12.42
C LYS A 81 -18.20 23.91 11.03
N GLY A 82 -18.44 22.61 10.90
CA GLY A 82 -18.81 21.99 9.63
C GLY A 82 -17.63 21.56 8.77
N GLY A 83 -16.40 21.57 9.31
CA GLY A 83 -15.17 21.16 8.64
C GLY A 83 -14.11 22.25 8.57
N GLY A 84 -12.94 21.90 8.05
CA GLY A 84 -11.81 22.81 7.89
C GLY A 84 -10.46 22.10 8.05
N HIS A 85 -9.44 22.87 8.39
CA HIS A 85 -8.07 22.39 8.51
C HIS A 85 -7.61 22.36 9.96
N VAL A 86 -6.98 21.27 10.36
CA VAL A 86 -6.28 21.13 11.62
C VAL A 86 -4.79 21.21 11.30
N ASP A 87 -4.18 22.36 11.53
CA ASP A 87 -2.78 22.63 11.24
C ASP A 87 -1.88 22.08 12.35
N VAL A 88 -0.89 21.32 11.96
CA VAL A 88 0.13 20.74 12.85
C VAL A 88 1.47 21.40 12.55
N PRO A 89 1.87 22.45 13.31
CA PRO A 89 3.13 23.14 13.11
C PRO A 89 4.36 22.25 13.36
N ALA A 90 5.54 22.69 12.92
CA ALA A 90 6.81 22.00 13.19
C ALA A 90 6.92 21.62 14.67
N GLY A 91 7.31 20.39 14.96
CA GLY A 91 7.44 19.83 16.32
C GLY A 91 7.34 18.32 16.31
N VAL A 92 7.56 17.69 17.45
CA VAL A 92 7.47 16.24 17.64
C VAL A 92 6.31 15.94 18.59
N TYR A 93 5.22 15.40 18.08
CA TYR A 93 3.98 15.17 18.83
C TYR A 93 3.86 13.68 19.18
N LEU A 94 3.89 13.36 20.48
CA LEU A 94 3.62 12.00 20.96
C LEU A 94 2.10 11.81 21.08
N LEU A 95 1.57 10.80 20.39
CA LEU A 95 0.12 10.59 20.28
C LEU A 95 -0.28 9.16 20.65
N GLY A 96 -1.44 8.99 21.26
CA GLY A 96 -2.27 7.81 21.13
C GLY A 96 -3.12 7.89 19.86
N PRO A 97 -4.07 6.95 19.65
CA PRO A 97 -4.89 6.92 18.44
C PRO A 97 -5.77 8.17 18.31
N ILE A 98 -5.87 8.69 17.09
CA ILE A 98 -6.76 9.79 16.72
C ILE A 98 -7.77 9.35 15.64
N GLU A 99 -8.91 10.05 15.59
CA GLU A 99 -9.98 9.79 14.62
C GLU A 99 -10.29 11.04 13.81
N LEU A 100 -10.18 10.92 12.49
CA LEU A 100 -10.61 11.98 11.59
C LEU A 100 -12.13 11.97 11.41
N LYS A 101 -12.69 13.15 11.18
CA LYS A 101 -14.10 13.38 10.93
C LYS A 101 -14.32 13.88 9.51
N SER A 102 -15.59 13.94 9.07
CA SER A 102 -15.94 14.45 7.75
C SER A 102 -15.52 15.92 7.58
N HIS A 103 -15.15 16.27 6.35
CA HIS A 103 -14.77 17.61 5.93
C HIS A 103 -13.54 18.18 6.66
N ILE A 104 -12.60 17.29 7.07
CA ILE A 104 -11.38 17.69 7.78
C ILE A 104 -10.14 17.35 6.96
N ASP A 105 -9.23 18.33 6.88
CA ASP A 105 -7.85 18.17 6.49
C ASP A 105 -6.94 18.22 7.72
N LEU A 106 -6.19 17.15 7.98
CA LEU A 106 -5.08 17.17 8.93
C LEU A 106 -3.83 17.62 8.16
N HIS A 107 -3.45 18.87 8.31
CA HIS A 107 -2.32 19.46 7.61
C HIS A 107 -1.04 19.44 8.44
N LEU A 108 -0.01 18.72 7.96
CA LEU A 108 1.28 18.62 8.63
C LEU A 108 2.27 19.57 7.97
N ASP A 109 2.70 20.61 8.67
CA ASP A 109 3.76 21.50 8.22
C ASP A 109 5.08 20.75 8.01
N ASP A 110 6.03 21.38 7.34
CA ASP A 110 7.41 20.90 7.25
C ASP A 110 7.98 20.69 8.67
N ASN A 111 8.66 19.57 8.88
CA ASN A 111 9.22 19.18 10.17
C ASN A 111 8.18 18.93 11.29
N ALA A 112 6.88 18.82 10.98
CA ALA A 112 5.92 18.24 11.88
C ALA A 112 6.11 16.71 11.91
N THR A 113 6.23 16.12 13.10
CA THR A 113 6.37 14.68 13.27
C THR A 113 5.34 14.17 14.26
N LEU A 114 4.52 13.22 13.84
CA LEU A 114 3.60 12.50 14.71
C LEU A 114 4.22 11.15 15.07
N TYR A 115 4.53 10.91 16.33
CA TYR A 115 4.94 9.63 16.88
C TYR A 115 3.78 8.97 17.61
N PHE A 116 3.36 7.80 17.14
CA PHE A 116 2.30 7.04 17.79
C PHE A 116 2.86 6.14 18.89
N SER A 117 2.46 6.42 20.13
CA SER A 117 2.96 5.76 21.34
C SER A 117 2.91 4.22 21.22
N PRO A 118 3.95 3.51 21.66
CA PRO A 118 3.95 2.05 21.73
C PRO A 118 3.23 1.50 22.98
N ASP A 119 2.55 2.34 23.75
CA ASP A 119 1.72 1.91 24.87
C ASP A 119 0.38 1.38 24.37
N ALA A 120 0.22 0.04 24.41
CA ALA A 120 -1.02 -0.64 24.02
C ALA A 120 -2.26 -0.21 24.83
N GLY A 121 -2.06 0.28 26.06
CA GLY A 121 -3.14 0.76 26.92
C GLY A 121 -3.86 2.00 26.38
N LEU A 122 -3.24 2.74 25.45
CA LEU A 122 -3.87 3.89 24.79
C LEU A 122 -4.80 3.48 23.64
N TYR A 123 -4.74 2.22 23.19
CA TYR A 123 -5.48 1.74 22.01
C TYR A 123 -6.62 0.83 22.43
N GLU A 124 -7.83 1.22 22.10
CA GLU A 124 -9.00 0.39 22.32
C GLU A 124 -8.95 -0.90 21.51
N GLN A 125 -9.37 -1.99 22.11
CA GLN A 125 -9.59 -3.25 21.46
C GLN A 125 -11.08 -3.61 21.52
N LYS A 126 -11.79 -3.42 20.40
CA LYS A 126 -13.23 -3.73 20.33
C LYS A 126 -13.46 -5.23 20.51
N GLU A 127 -14.41 -5.59 21.37
CA GLU A 127 -14.94 -6.94 21.49
C GLU A 127 -16.17 -7.12 20.60
N ASN A 128 -16.33 -8.27 19.98
CA ASN A 128 -17.56 -8.62 19.28
C ASN A 128 -18.60 -9.19 20.28
N ALA A 129 -19.84 -9.41 19.80
CA ALA A 129 -20.93 -9.94 20.62
C ALA A 129 -20.66 -11.33 21.25
N LYS A 130 -19.58 -12.02 20.83
CA LYS A 130 -19.15 -13.30 21.38
C LYS A 130 -17.97 -13.18 22.35
N GLY A 131 -17.62 -11.95 22.78
CA GLY A 131 -16.47 -11.70 23.67
C GLY A 131 -15.11 -11.87 23.01
N THR A 132 -15.06 -12.03 21.69
CA THR A 132 -13.79 -12.16 20.99
C THR A 132 -13.20 -10.78 20.72
N ARG A 133 -12.00 -10.53 21.21
CA ARG A 133 -11.28 -9.29 20.98
C ARG A 133 -10.80 -9.19 19.54
N GLY A 134 -11.11 -8.09 18.89
CA GLY A 134 -10.61 -7.70 17.58
C GLY A 134 -9.16 -7.21 17.63
N ARG A 135 -8.69 -6.62 16.54
CA ARG A 135 -7.40 -5.93 16.48
C ARG A 135 -7.48 -4.61 17.24
N LEU A 136 -6.35 -4.14 17.79
CA LEU A 136 -6.22 -2.80 18.35
C LEU A 136 -6.63 -1.74 17.32
N ARG A 137 -7.20 -0.63 17.79
CA ARG A 137 -7.54 0.53 16.97
C ARG A 137 -6.30 1.03 16.23
N SER A 138 -6.45 1.42 14.97
CA SER A 138 -5.38 2.03 14.18
C SER A 138 -4.93 3.37 14.76
N ALA A 139 -3.67 3.73 14.51
CA ALA A 139 -3.10 4.97 15.02
C ALA A 139 -3.88 6.19 14.49
N ILE A 140 -4.19 6.21 13.19
CA ILE A 140 -5.14 7.16 12.59
C ILE A 140 -6.29 6.35 12.00
N SER A 141 -7.52 6.72 12.32
CA SER A 141 -8.71 6.10 11.77
C SER A 141 -9.70 7.13 11.23
N ALA A 142 -10.45 6.74 10.20
CA ALA A 142 -11.63 7.44 9.73
C ALA A 142 -12.69 6.39 9.37
N GLU A 143 -13.91 6.56 9.85
CA GLU A 143 -14.99 5.62 9.56
C GLU A 143 -16.23 6.35 9.04
N ARG A 144 -16.69 5.97 7.82
CA ARG A 144 -17.88 6.53 7.15
C ARG A 144 -17.84 8.07 6.98
N CYS A 145 -16.63 8.62 6.85
CA CYS A 145 -16.42 10.04 6.63
C CYS A 145 -16.53 10.40 5.14
N ILE A 146 -16.84 11.66 4.88
CA ILE A 146 -16.86 12.27 3.55
C ILE A 146 -15.90 13.45 3.56
N ASP A 147 -15.16 13.64 2.45
CA ASP A 147 -14.23 14.75 2.28
C ASP A 147 -13.20 14.82 3.41
N ILE A 148 -12.25 13.92 3.42
CA ILE A 148 -11.16 13.89 4.39
C ILE A 148 -9.81 13.97 3.69
N SER A 149 -8.89 14.68 4.33
CA SER A 149 -7.53 14.82 3.80
C SER A 149 -6.48 14.65 4.90
N ILE A 150 -5.31 14.18 4.50
CA ILE A 150 -4.06 14.34 5.26
C ILE A 150 -3.05 14.91 4.29
N THR A 151 -2.61 16.14 4.53
CA THR A 151 -1.79 16.90 3.58
C THR A 151 -0.52 17.47 4.23
N GLY A 152 0.32 18.09 3.42
CA GLY A 152 1.58 18.68 3.88
C GLY A 152 2.80 17.80 3.62
N ARG A 153 3.92 18.09 4.33
CA ARG A 153 5.18 17.35 4.14
C ARG A 153 5.77 16.79 5.43
N GLY A 154 4.93 16.70 6.47
CA GLY A 154 5.31 16.12 7.75
C GLY A 154 5.46 14.60 7.72
N LEU A 155 5.82 14.05 8.86
CA LEU A 155 6.10 12.65 9.09
C LEU A 155 5.08 12.04 10.07
N ILE A 156 4.57 10.87 9.73
CA ILE A 156 3.72 10.04 10.60
C ILE A 156 4.43 8.71 10.83
N ASP A 157 4.86 8.46 12.07
CA ASP A 157 5.60 7.27 12.48
C ASP A 157 4.79 6.41 13.45
N GLY A 158 4.55 5.16 13.05
CA GLY A 158 3.80 4.19 13.86
C GLY A 158 4.61 3.49 14.95
N MET A 159 5.90 3.81 15.11
CA MET A 159 6.82 3.16 16.04
C MET A 159 6.77 1.62 15.98
N GLY A 160 6.62 1.09 14.79
CA GLY A 160 6.33 -0.33 14.52
C GLY A 160 7.38 -1.32 15.01
N ASN A 161 8.61 -0.86 15.28
CA ASN A 161 9.66 -1.68 15.89
C ASN A 161 9.29 -2.20 17.29
N TYR A 162 8.35 -1.55 17.97
CA TYR A 162 7.82 -2.01 19.28
C TYR A 162 6.67 -3.03 19.15
N TRP A 163 6.11 -3.17 17.94
CA TRP A 163 4.90 -3.94 17.71
C TRP A 163 5.11 -5.16 16.80
N ARG A 164 6.00 -5.02 15.80
CA ARG A 164 6.17 -6.02 14.75
C ARG A 164 6.87 -7.27 15.27
N PRO A 165 6.39 -8.46 14.89
CA PRO A 165 7.14 -9.66 15.08
C PRO A 165 8.41 -9.67 14.23
N VAL A 166 9.46 -10.22 14.78
CA VAL A 166 10.68 -10.54 14.07
C VAL A 166 10.61 -12.00 13.63
N LYS A 167 10.74 -12.25 12.33
CA LYS A 167 10.70 -13.60 11.78
C LYS A 167 12.09 -14.22 11.84
N ARG A 168 12.20 -15.41 12.47
CA ARG A 168 13.48 -16.11 12.66
C ARG A 168 14.24 -16.31 11.34
N SER A 169 13.55 -16.70 10.28
CA SER A 169 14.16 -16.96 8.96
C SER A 169 14.72 -15.72 8.24
N LYS A 170 14.45 -14.52 8.74
CA LYS A 170 14.98 -13.25 8.21
C LYS A 170 16.15 -12.71 9.05
N GLN A 171 16.64 -13.45 10.04
CA GLN A 171 17.68 -13.04 10.98
C GLN A 171 18.83 -14.03 11.00
N SER A 172 20.05 -13.52 11.22
CA SER A 172 21.18 -14.34 11.64
C SER A 172 20.97 -14.87 13.06
N ASP A 173 21.77 -15.85 13.46
CA ASP A 173 21.72 -16.40 14.82
C ASP A 173 22.08 -15.37 15.90
N GLU A 174 22.96 -14.44 15.60
CA GLU A 174 23.39 -13.38 16.52
C GLU A 174 22.30 -12.30 16.67
N GLU A 175 21.70 -11.87 15.56
CA GLU A 175 20.57 -10.94 15.60
C GLU A 175 19.40 -11.52 16.37
N TRP A 176 19.05 -12.79 16.10
CA TRP A 176 17.98 -13.47 16.83
C TRP A 176 18.22 -13.51 18.34
N LYS A 177 19.42 -13.90 18.77
CA LYS A 177 19.79 -13.89 20.17
C LYS A 177 19.69 -12.49 20.79
N THR A 178 20.05 -11.47 20.02
CA THR A 178 19.96 -10.07 20.44
C THR A 178 18.51 -9.65 20.66
N TYR A 179 17.60 -9.99 19.73
CA TYR A 179 16.18 -9.72 19.91
C TYR A 179 15.61 -10.40 21.14
N VAL A 180 15.86 -11.70 21.31
CA VAL A 180 15.34 -12.48 22.45
C VAL A 180 15.83 -11.92 23.80
N LYS A 181 17.06 -11.41 23.87
CA LYS A 181 17.62 -10.78 25.08
C LYS A 181 16.92 -9.47 25.48
N GLN A 182 16.25 -8.80 24.54
CA GLN A 182 15.55 -7.53 24.82
C GLN A 182 14.27 -7.72 25.64
N GLY A 183 13.85 -8.96 25.86
CA GLY A 183 12.57 -9.29 26.49
C GLY A 183 11.42 -9.23 25.50
N GLY A 184 10.44 -10.12 25.66
CA GLY A 184 9.30 -10.33 24.78
C GLY A 184 8.95 -11.80 24.68
N THR A 185 8.13 -12.19 23.71
CA THR A 185 7.63 -13.57 23.57
C THR A 185 8.11 -14.19 22.26
N VAL A 186 8.71 -15.37 22.35
CA VAL A 186 8.97 -16.25 21.21
C VAL A 186 7.79 -17.21 21.06
N THR A 187 7.27 -17.35 19.83
CA THR A 187 6.19 -18.32 19.55
C THR A 187 6.63 -19.76 19.84
N LYS A 188 5.69 -20.66 20.15
CA LYS A 188 5.97 -22.06 20.50
C LYS A 188 6.75 -22.82 19.41
N ASP A 189 6.53 -22.47 18.15
CA ASP A 189 7.25 -23.03 17.00
C ASP A 189 8.64 -22.40 16.77
N GLY A 190 9.02 -21.39 17.57
CA GLY A 190 10.29 -20.69 17.48
C GLY A 190 10.44 -19.76 16.26
N ASN A 191 9.39 -19.57 15.49
CA ASN A 191 9.46 -18.87 14.21
C ASN A 191 9.36 -17.34 14.32
N PHE A 192 8.75 -16.84 15.40
CA PHE A 192 8.55 -15.40 15.60
C PHE A 192 8.90 -14.96 17.01
N PHE A 193 9.50 -13.78 17.11
CA PHE A 193 9.69 -13.04 18.34
C PHE A 193 8.83 -11.79 18.33
N PHE A 194 8.01 -11.58 19.35
CA PHE A 194 7.19 -10.38 19.52
C PHE A 194 7.78 -9.51 20.63
N PRO A 195 8.23 -8.28 20.31
CA PRO A 195 8.74 -7.36 21.31
C PRO A 195 7.63 -6.94 22.27
N LYS A 196 7.95 -6.81 23.56
CA LYS A 196 7.03 -6.34 24.62
C LYS A 196 5.67 -7.06 24.73
N ALA A 197 5.53 -8.22 24.12
CA ALA A 197 4.30 -8.99 24.25
C ALA A 197 4.25 -9.77 25.56
N PRO A 198 3.07 -9.91 26.21
CA PRO A 198 2.90 -10.74 27.40
C PRO A 198 3.27 -12.20 27.11
N GLU A 199 3.94 -12.85 28.08
CA GLU A 199 4.23 -14.29 27.99
C GLU A 199 2.96 -15.13 27.91
N GLY A 200 3.04 -16.26 27.21
CA GLY A 200 1.96 -17.23 27.13
C GLY A 200 0.83 -16.91 26.15
N MET A 201 0.89 -15.79 25.46
CA MET A 201 -0.10 -15.48 24.41
C MET A 201 0.16 -16.31 23.15
N GLU A 202 -0.90 -16.82 22.55
CA GLU A 202 -0.85 -17.50 21.25
C GLU A 202 -0.65 -16.49 20.10
N TYR A 203 -0.10 -16.97 18.97
CA TYR A 203 0.23 -16.15 17.83
C TYR A 203 -0.92 -15.24 17.35
N ASP A 204 -2.13 -15.80 17.23
CA ASP A 204 -3.31 -15.04 16.76
C ASP A 204 -3.71 -13.90 17.72
N ALA A 205 -3.50 -14.07 19.02
CA ALA A 205 -3.74 -13.02 20.00
C ALA A 205 -2.66 -11.94 19.91
N LEU A 206 -1.40 -12.32 19.75
CA LEU A 206 -0.27 -11.41 19.54
C LEU A 206 -0.43 -10.59 18.26
N GLU A 207 -0.90 -11.23 17.17
CA GLU A 207 -1.19 -10.54 15.91
C GLU A 207 -2.27 -9.46 16.05
N LYS A 208 -3.24 -9.62 16.94
CA LYS A 208 -4.28 -8.63 17.21
C LYS A 208 -3.80 -7.43 18.00
N LEU A 209 -2.63 -7.53 18.66
CA LEU A 209 -2.00 -6.38 19.31
C LEU A 209 -1.29 -5.45 18.32
N ARG A 210 -1.13 -5.83 17.06
CA ARG A 210 -0.60 -4.96 16.00
C ARG A 210 -1.73 -4.23 15.28
N ASN A 211 -1.64 -2.94 15.19
CA ASN A 211 -2.60 -2.09 14.44
C ASN A 211 -2.03 -1.69 13.07
N ASP A 212 -2.90 -1.20 12.20
CA ASP A 212 -2.49 -0.48 10.98
C ASP A 212 -2.15 0.98 11.37
N LEU A 213 -1.22 1.61 10.65
CA LEU A 213 -0.90 3.01 10.90
C LEU A 213 -2.08 3.90 10.56
N ILE A 214 -2.59 3.77 9.32
CA ILE A 214 -3.81 4.45 8.90
C ILE A 214 -4.82 3.43 8.39
N ARG A 215 -6.04 3.50 8.94
CA ARG A 215 -7.18 2.74 8.44
C ARG A 215 -8.35 3.67 8.14
N ILE A 216 -8.72 3.71 6.86
CA ILE A 216 -9.84 4.52 6.37
C ILE A 216 -10.95 3.56 5.93
N TYR A 217 -12.08 3.57 6.63
CA TYR A 217 -13.13 2.58 6.46
C TYR A 217 -14.45 3.20 5.97
N ARG A 218 -14.92 2.76 4.79
CA ARG A 218 -16.19 3.23 4.18
C ARG A 218 -16.26 4.74 3.98
N CYS A 219 -15.12 5.38 3.74
CA CYS A 219 -15.06 6.82 3.48
C CYS A 219 -15.19 7.14 1.99
N LYS A 220 -15.56 8.37 1.71
CA LYS A 220 -15.69 8.89 0.34
C LYS A 220 -14.96 10.22 0.21
N ASN A 221 -14.32 10.43 -0.94
CA ASN A 221 -13.48 11.59 -1.24
C ASN A 221 -12.33 11.72 -0.23
N VAL A 222 -11.30 10.92 -0.43
CA VAL A 222 -10.12 10.84 0.44
C VAL A 222 -8.90 11.37 -0.29
N LEU A 223 -8.13 12.26 0.31
CA LEU A 223 -6.86 12.76 -0.21
C LEU A 223 -5.73 12.54 0.81
N LEU A 224 -4.69 11.83 0.39
CA LEU A 224 -3.42 11.75 1.09
C LEU A 224 -2.35 12.38 0.20
N GLN A 225 -1.74 13.51 0.61
CA GLN A 225 -0.85 14.27 -0.25
C GLN A 225 0.43 14.73 0.46
N GLY A 226 1.57 14.37 -0.11
CA GLY A 226 2.90 14.87 0.28
C GLY A 226 3.49 14.29 1.56
N VAL A 227 2.69 13.71 2.43
CA VAL A 227 3.06 13.22 3.76
C VAL A 227 3.88 11.92 3.69
N THR A 228 4.80 11.75 4.62
CA THR A 228 5.53 10.50 4.82
C THR A 228 4.86 9.64 5.88
N PHE A 229 4.48 8.41 5.52
CA PHE A 229 3.97 7.38 6.44
C PHE A 229 5.06 6.35 6.66
N GLN A 230 5.52 6.18 7.89
CA GLN A 230 6.60 5.25 8.14
C GLN A 230 6.38 4.34 9.34
N ASN A 231 7.10 3.24 9.30
CA ASN A 231 7.32 2.39 10.46
C ASN A 231 6.04 1.91 11.13
N SER A 232 5.06 1.51 10.29
CA SER A 232 3.79 0.96 10.78
C SER A 232 3.97 -0.32 11.59
N PRO A 233 3.16 -0.57 12.62
CA PRO A 233 3.07 -1.88 13.26
C PRO A 233 2.66 -3.01 12.30
N ARG A 234 1.80 -2.71 11.31
CA ARG A 234 1.30 -3.65 10.30
C ARG A 234 1.18 -2.92 8.95
N PHE A 235 0.02 -2.83 8.32
CA PHE A 235 -0.19 -2.08 7.08
C PHE A 235 -0.03 -0.56 7.30
N HIS A 236 0.62 0.12 6.36
CA HIS A 236 0.82 1.57 6.49
C HIS A 236 -0.43 2.34 6.11
N VAL A 237 -0.88 2.23 4.87
CA VAL A 237 -2.02 2.99 4.34
C VAL A 237 -3.08 2.00 3.86
N HIS A 238 -4.18 1.91 4.59
CA HIS A 238 -5.21 0.89 4.38
C HIS A 238 -6.62 1.49 4.20
N PRO A 239 -6.95 2.00 3.01
CA PRO A 239 -8.34 2.27 2.63
C PRO A 239 -9.12 0.96 2.46
N TYR A 240 -10.30 0.91 3.06
CA TYR A 240 -11.13 -0.28 3.09
C TYR A 240 -12.58 0.09 2.79
N TYR A 241 -13.14 -0.42 1.69
CA TYR A 241 -14.48 -0.07 1.15
C TYR A 241 -14.64 1.43 0.83
N CYS A 242 -13.57 2.10 0.42
CA CYS A 242 -13.59 3.53 0.13
C CYS A 242 -13.91 3.81 -1.34
N GLU A 243 -14.41 5.00 -1.61
CA GLU A 243 -14.69 5.48 -2.95
C GLU A 243 -14.06 6.87 -3.15
N ASN A 244 -13.48 7.09 -4.32
CA ASN A 244 -12.81 8.33 -4.68
C ASN A 244 -11.64 8.63 -3.74
N VAL A 245 -10.54 7.90 -3.94
CA VAL A 245 -9.33 7.97 -3.11
C VAL A 245 -8.17 8.48 -3.94
N ILE A 246 -7.48 9.48 -3.46
CA ILE A 246 -6.31 10.07 -4.10
C ILE A 246 -5.11 9.94 -3.15
N MET A 247 -4.01 9.41 -3.68
CA MET A 247 -2.70 9.40 -3.03
C MET A 247 -1.70 10.04 -3.98
N ASP A 248 -1.23 11.23 -3.64
CA ASP A 248 -0.35 12.01 -4.52
C ASP A 248 0.93 12.42 -3.78
N GLY A 249 2.06 11.96 -4.29
CA GLY A 249 3.37 12.33 -3.77
C GLY A 249 3.65 11.86 -2.36
N ILE A 250 2.92 10.88 -1.84
CA ILE A 250 3.20 10.33 -0.50
C ILE A 250 4.45 9.44 -0.53
N VAL A 251 5.09 9.33 0.62
CA VAL A 251 6.18 8.38 0.85
C VAL A 251 5.75 7.38 1.90
N VAL A 252 5.89 6.09 1.61
CA VAL A 252 5.58 5.00 2.56
C VAL A 252 6.82 4.16 2.76
N ARG A 253 7.29 4.02 4.03
CA ARG A 253 8.53 3.30 4.28
C ARG A 253 8.56 2.54 5.61
N SER A 254 9.25 1.41 5.60
CA SER A 254 9.63 0.63 6.77
C SER A 254 10.88 -0.21 6.49
N PRO A 255 11.52 -0.81 7.50
CA PRO A 255 12.61 -1.75 7.25
C PRO A 255 12.19 -2.89 6.32
N TRP A 256 13.10 -3.31 5.43
CA TRP A 256 12.87 -4.37 4.44
C TRP A 256 12.44 -5.71 5.05
N ASN A 257 12.82 -5.98 6.30
CA ASN A 257 12.47 -7.19 7.04
C ASN A 257 11.20 -7.05 7.89
N ALA A 258 10.52 -5.91 7.82
CA ALA A 258 9.30 -5.66 8.59
C ALA A 258 8.16 -6.58 8.14
N GLN A 259 7.68 -7.43 9.04
CA GLN A 259 6.65 -8.43 8.75
C GLN A 259 5.26 -7.79 8.59
N ASN A 260 4.55 -8.11 7.51
CA ASN A 260 3.24 -7.56 7.12
C ASN A 260 3.21 -6.02 7.14
N ALA A 261 4.31 -5.40 6.79
CA ALA A 261 4.41 -3.96 6.66
C ALA A 261 4.12 -3.55 5.20
N ASP A 262 2.93 -3.95 4.72
CA ASP A 262 2.45 -3.59 3.40
C ASP A 262 2.40 -2.06 3.26
N GLY A 263 2.76 -1.55 2.10
CA GLY A 263 2.80 -0.10 1.87
C GLY A 263 1.41 0.49 1.74
N ILE A 264 0.74 0.17 0.66
CA ILE A 264 -0.61 0.64 0.35
C ILE A 264 -1.49 -0.57 0.04
N ASP A 265 -2.51 -0.78 0.84
CA ASP A 265 -3.50 -1.84 0.66
C ASP A 265 -4.87 -1.27 0.30
N LEU A 266 -5.29 -1.41 -0.94
CA LEU A 266 -6.64 -1.05 -1.35
C LEU A 266 -7.57 -2.25 -1.20
N THR A 267 -8.46 -2.25 -0.20
CA THR A 267 -9.42 -3.35 -0.03
C THR A 267 -10.82 -2.95 -0.49
N ASN A 268 -11.33 -3.59 -1.57
CA ASN A 268 -12.66 -3.32 -2.15
C ASN A 268 -12.94 -1.82 -2.38
N CYS A 269 -11.91 -1.06 -2.79
CA CYS A 269 -12.01 0.37 -3.09
C CYS A 269 -12.32 0.60 -4.57
N ARG A 270 -12.91 1.74 -4.89
CA ARG A 270 -13.22 2.12 -6.28
C ARG A 270 -12.95 3.60 -6.54
N ARG A 271 -12.63 3.92 -7.81
CA ARG A 271 -12.15 5.24 -8.24
C ARG A 271 -10.96 5.68 -7.41
N VAL A 272 -9.80 5.13 -7.74
CA VAL A 272 -8.57 5.36 -6.98
C VAL A 272 -7.48 5.90 -7.91
N LEU A 273 -6.79 6.91 -7.45
CA LEU A 273 -5.61 7.47 -8.10
C LEU A 273 -4.42 7.42 -7.15
N ILE A 274 -3.34 6.72 -7.55
CA ILE A 274 -2.07 6.72 -6.83
C ILE A 274 -1.01 7.25 -7.78
N VAL A 275 -0.47 8.43 -7.49
CA VAL A 275 0.50 9.09 -8.37
C VAL A 275 1.71 9.62 -7.61
N ASN A 276 2.85 9.70 -8.31
CA ASN A 276 4.08 10.32 -7.81
C ASN A 276 4.57 9.75 -6.47
N THR A 277 4.11 8.57 -6.12
CA THR A 277 4.27 7.95 -4.79
C THR A 277 5.51 7.06 -4.73
N THR A 278 6.19 7.09 -3.60
CA THR A 278 7.36 6.23 -3.34
C THR A 278 7.05 5.27 -2.20
N VAL A 279 7.33 3.98 -2.42
CA VAL A 279 7.13 2.92 -1.41
C VAL A 279 8.43 2.15 -1.20
N ASP A 280 8.79 1.91 0.06
CA ASP A 280 9.96 1.12 0.46
C ASP A 280 9.61 0.36 1.75
N THR A 281 9.19 -0.90 1.64
CA THR A 281 8.56 -1.63 2.75
C THR A 281 9.01 -3.10 2.83
N GLY A 282 8.58 -3.79 3.88
CA GLY A 282 8.98 -5.18 4.14
C GLY A 282 7.96 -6.24 3.70
N ASP A 283 6.83 -5.82 3.10
CA ASP A 283 5.81 -6.70 2.51
C ASP A 283 5.30 -6.09 1.18
N ASP A 284 4.09 -6.38 0.70
CA ASP A 284 3.61 -5.90 -0.61
C ASP A 284 3.66 -4.35 -0.71
N GLY A 285 4.16 -3.82 -1.82
CA GLY A 285 4.34 -2.37 -2.02
C GLY A 285 3.02 -1.65 -2.26
N ILE A 286 2.43 -1.79 -3.45
CA ILE A 286 1.10 -1.28 -3.78
C ILE A 286 0.22 -2.48 -4.11
N CYS A 287 -0.77 -2.76 -3.27
CA CYS A 287 -1.52 -3.99 -3.28
C CYS A 287 -3.03 -3.79 -3.39
N MET A 288 -3.64 -4.55 -4.29
CA MET A 288 -5.10 -4.63 -4.49
C MET A 288 -5.64 -5.86 -3.78
N LYS A 289 -6.63 -5.70 -2.90
CA LYS A 289 -7.27 -6.78 -2.15
C LYS A 289 -8.80 -6.74 -2.37
N GLY A 290 -9.38 -7.83 -2.87
CA GLY A 290 -10.81 -7.97 -3.13
C GLY A 290 -11.60 -8.59 -1.96
N GLY A 291 -10.98 -8.73 -0.79
CA GLY A 291 -11.59 -9.43 0.35
C GLY A 291 -11.67 -10.94 0.17
N GLN A 292 -12.05 -11.65 1.23
CA GLN A 292 -12.11 -13.11 1.27
C GLN A 292 -13.53 -13.64 1.28
N GLY A 293 -13.75 -14.74 0.58
CA GLY A 293 -14.97 -15.54 0.62
C GLY A 293 -16.22 -14.74 0.28
N GLU A 294 -17.33 -15.14 0.85
CA GLU A 294 -18.64 -14.53 0.58
C GLU A 294 -18.72 -13.05 0.99
N SER A 295 -18.00 -12.64 2.04
CA SER A 295 -17.95 -11.24 2.46
C SER A 295 -17.22 -10.36 1.43
N GLY A 296 -16.11 -10.86 0.88
CA GLY A 296 -15.38 -10.19 -0.22
C GLY A 296 -16.26 -10.09 -1.48
N ARG A 297 -16.93 -11.17 -1.84
CA ARG A 297 -17.85 -11.22 -3.00
C ARG A 297 -18.99 -10.20 -2.87
N LYS A 298 -19.60 -10.09 -1.70
CA LYS A 298 -20.68 -9.11 -1.43
C LYS A 298 -20.18 -7.67 -1.43
N ALA A 299 -18.93 -7.44 -1.06
CA ALA A 299 -18.34 -6.11 -1.06
C ALA A 299 -18.11 -5.57 -2.49
N GLY A 300 -17.96 -6.47 -3.46
CA GLY A 300 -17.69 -6.12 -4.84
C GLY A 300 -16.22 -5.86 -5.14
N PRO A 301 -15.88 -5.50 -6.38
CA PRO A 301 -14.51 -5.44 -6.83
C PRO A 301 -13.75 -4.19 -6.34
N VAL A 302 -12.42 -4.31 -6.33
CA VAL A 302 -11.56 -3.15 -6.52
C VAL A 302 -11.68 -2.73 -7.99
N SER A 303 -12.03 -1.46 -8.25
CA SER A 303 -12.24 -1.03 -9.62
C SER A 303 -11.86 0.42 -9.89
N ASP A 304 -11.61 0.71 -11.17
CA ASP A 304 -11.29 2.04 -11.66
C ASP A 304 -10.08 2.63 -10.93
N VAL A 305 -8.95 1.94 -11.01
CA VAL A 305 -7.70 2.28 -10.33
C VAL A 305 -6.66 2.73 -11.35
N LEU A 306 -6.08 3.90 -11.13
CA LEU A 306 -4.92 4.39 -11.86
C LEU A 306 -3.72 4.53 -10.92
N ILE A 307 -2.64 3.82 -11.23
CA ILE A 307 -1.35 3.92 -10.55
C ILE A 307 -0.35 4.46 -11.59
N LYS A 308 0.24 5.63 -11.35
CA LYS A 308 1.11 6.27 -12.34
C LYS A 308 2.27 7.00 -11.69
N ASN A 309 3.45 6.95 -12.32
CA ASN A 309 4.65 7.65 -11.87
C ASN A 309 5.12 7.22 -10.46
N CYS A 310 4.91 5.96 -10.08
CA CYS A 310 5.26 5.46 -8.77
C CYS A 310 6.59 4.72 -8.77
N ARG A 311 7.27 4.72 -7.61
CA ARG A 311 8.50 3.97 -7.39
C ARG A 311 8.31 3.04 -6.20
N VAL A 312 8.69 1.78 -6.38
CA VAL A 312 8.72 0.81 -5.28
C VAL A 312 10.13 0.26 -5.16
N TYR A 313 10.69 0.40 -3.99
CA TYR A 313 11.97 -0.19 -3.64
C TYR A 313 11.73 -1.56 -2.97
N HIS A 314 12.36 -1.88 -1.86
CA HIS A 314 12.11 -3.16 -1.19
C HIS A 314 10.59 -3.37 -0.97
N ALA A 315 10.10 -4.52 -1.34
CA ALA A 315 8.73 -4.98 -1.11
C ALA A 315 8.62 -6.44 -1.52
N HIS A 316 7.60 -7.19 -1.05
CA HIS A 316 7.32 -8.53 -1.56
C HIS A 316 6.75 -8.51 -3.00
N GLY A 317 6.18 -7.41 -3.43
CA GLY A 317 5.75 -7.17 -4.81
C GLY A 317 5.71 -5.68 -5.11
N GLY A 318 6.20 -5.28 -6.29
CA GLY A 318 6.15 -3.87 -6.72
C GLY A 318 4.70 -3.40 -6.89
N PHE A 319 3.98 -4.06 -7.77
CA PHE A 319 2.54 -4.03 -7.88
C PHE A 319 1.98 -5.42 -7.61
N THR A 320 1.00 -5.51 -6.72
CA THR A 320 0.43 -6.79 -6.31
C THR A 320 -1.08 -6.80 -6.44
N ILE A 321 -1.62 -7.87 -7.02
CA ILE A 321 -3.03 -8.25 -6.92
C ILE A 321 -3.13 -9.47 -6.02
N GLY A 322 -3.93 -9.36 -4.95
CA GLY A 322 -4.21 -10.48 -4.04
C GLY A 322 -3.38 -10.48 -2.75
N SER A 323 -3.42 -11.63 -2.06
CA SER A 323 -4.06 -12.91 -2.40
C SER A 323 -5.60 -12.90 -2.30
N ASP A 324 -6.20 -11.96 -1.60
CA ASP A 324 -7.64 -11.87 -1.36
C ASP A 324 -8.33 -11.27 -2.59
N CYS A 325 -8.99 -12.10 -3.40
CA CYS A 325 -9.57 -11.70 -4.68
C CYS A 325 -11.07 -11.94 -4.79
N SER A 326 -11.75 -12.40 -3.72
CA SER A 326 -13.14 -12.91 -3.83
C SER A 326 -14.16 -11.89 -4.34
N GLY A 327 -13.96 -10.60 -4.10
CA GLY A 327 -14.80 -9.52 -4.64
C GLY A 327 -14.51 -9.17 -6.10
N GLY A 328 -13.41 -9.70 -6.64
CA GLY A 328 -12.93 -9.39 -7.99
C GLY A 328 -12.13 -8.09 -8.08
N MET A 329 -11.51 -7.90 -9.25
CA MET A 329 -10.71 -6.71 -9.58
C MET A 329 -10.88 -6.39 -11.05
N ARG A 330 -11.10 -5.11 -11.39
CA ARG A 330 -11.30 -4.72 -12.79
C ARG A 330 -10.95 -3.26 -13.06
N ASN A 331 -10.68 -2.95 -14.34
CA ASN A 331 -10.36 -1.60 -14.77
C ASN A 331 -9.18 -1.03 -13.97
N ILE A 332 -8.02 -1.68 -14.03
CA ILE A 332 -6.82 -1.26 -13.32
C ILE A 332 -5.74 -0.91 -14.33
N VAL A 333 -5.18 0.28 -14.22
CA VAL A 333 -4.07 0.74 -15.05
C VAL A 333 -2.87 1.07 -14.18
N VAL A 334 -1.74 0.42 -14.44
CA VAL A 334 -0.45 0.68 -13.81
C VAL A 334 0.51 1.18 -14.89
N ARG A 335 0.99 2.41 -14.77
CA ARG A 335 1.76 3.02 -15.86
C ARG A 335 2.92 3.88 -15.38
N ASN A 336 4.03 3.81 -16.13
CA ASN A 336 5.22 4.62 -15.86
C ASN A 336 5.73 4.45 -14.42
N CYS A 337 5.91 3.19 -14.00
CA CYS A 337 6.36 2.84 -12.66
C CYS A 337 7.73 2.16 -12.69
N THR A 338 8.45 2.28 -11.58
CA THR A 338 9.78 1.67 -11.40
C THR A 338 9.79 0.80 -10.16
N TYR A 339 10.28 -0.45 -10.29
CA TYR A 339 10.46 -1.37 -9.18
C TYR A 339 11.92 -1.78 -9.07
N ASN A 340 12.56 -1.56 -7.93
CA ASN A 340 13.97 -1.85 -7.75
C ASN A 340 14.23 -2.57 -6.43
N GLY A 341 14.71 -3.82 -6.51
CA GLY A 341 15.06 -4.62 -5.33
C GLY A 341 13.85 -5.26 -4.65
N THR A 342 12.67 -5.27 -5.27
CA THR A 342 11.49 -5.99 -4.79
C THR A 342 11.71 -7.51 -4.92
N ASP A 343 11.01 -8.30 -4.10
CA ASP A 343 11.07 -9.75 -4.24
C ASP A 343 10.41 -10.20 -5.56
N VAL A 344 9.31 -9.57 -5.94
CA VAL A 344 8.58 -9.79 -7.21
C VAL A 344 8.29 -8.44 -7.86
N GLY A 345 8.32 -8.37 -9.19
CA GLY A 345 7.99 -7.15 -9.92
C GLY A 345 6.48 -6.93 -10.05
N LEU A 346 5.86 -7.61 -11.01
CA LEU A 346 4.39 -7.65 -11.19
C LEU A 346 3.87 -8.97 -10.63
N ARG A 347 3.03 -8.89 -9.60
CA ARG A 347 2.61 -10.04 -8.81
C ARG A 347 1.09 -10.21 -8.81
N PHE A 348 0.62 -11.29 -9.45
CA PHE A 348 -0.78 -11.72 -9.43
C PHE A 348 -0.87 -13.04 -8.66
N LYS A 349 -1.43 -13.02 -7.47
CA LYS A 349 -1.47 -14.17 -6.57
C LYS A 349 -2.85 -14.39 -5.99
N SER A 350 -3.32 -15.62 -5.97
CA SER A 350 -4.53 -15.99 -5.24
C SER A 350 -4.53 -17.48 -4.89
N GLY A 351 -5.51 -17.90 -4.13
CA GLY A 351 -5.72 -19.29 -3.74
C GLY A 351 -7.19 -19.69 -3.86
N MET A 352 -7.45 -20.99 -3.77
CA MET A 352 -8.78 -21.58 -4.01
C MET A 352 -9.85 -21.19 -2.97
N ASP A 353 -9.44 -20.66 -1.83
CA ASP A 353 -10.31 -20.22 -0.73
C ASP A 353 -10.63 -18.71 -0.77
N ARG A 354 -9.99 -17.98 -1.69
CA ARG A 354 -10.04 -16.51 -1.72
C ARG A 354 -9.98 -15.91 -3.12
N GLY A 355 -10.12 -16.74 -4.14
CA GLY A 355 -10.11 -16.33 -5.54
C GLY A 355 -11.37 -15.56 -5.93
N GLY A 356 -11.29 -14.98 -7.09
CA GLY A 356 -12.31 -14.19 -7.78
C GLY A 356 -11.78 -13.74 -9.11
N LYS A 357 -12.61 -13.08 -9.90
CA LYS A 357 -12.27 -12.65 -11.25
C LYS A 357 -11.42 -11.37 -11.22
N THR A 358 -10.28 -11.43 -11.89
CA THR A 358 -9.41 -10.28 -12.16
C THR A 358 -9.34 -10.08 -13.66
N GLU A 359 -9.84 -8.96 -14.17
CA GLU A 359 -9.98 -8.67 -15.58
C GLU A 359 -9.72 -7.21 -15.93
N ASN A 360 -9.44 -6.94 -17.19
CA ASN A 360 -9.26 -5.58 -17.72
C ASN A 360 -8.15 -4.83 -16.96
N VAL A 361 -6.98 -5.46 -16.85
CA VAL A 361 -5.80 -4.94 -16.14
C VAL A 361 -4.70 -4.61 -17.16
N TYR A 362 -4.17 -3.41 -17.09
CA TYR A 362 -3.12 -2.91 -17.98
C TYR A 362 -1.90 -2.49 -17.17
N CYS A 363 -0.76 -3.13 -17.43
CA CYS A 363 0.54 -2.75 -16.89
C CYS A 363 1.42 -2.28 -18.07
N ASP A 364 1.70 -0.98 -18.14
CA ASP A 364 2.40 -0.38 -19.27
C ASP A 364 3.55 0.52 -18.82
N SER A 365 4.65 0.49 -19.58
CA SER A 365 5.83 1.34 -19.31
C SER A 365 6.38 1.12 -17.90
N ILE A 366 6.76 -0.13 -17.60
CA ILE A 366 7.31 -0.53 -16.30
C ILE A 366 8.80 -0.83 -16.44
N PHE A 367 9.61 -0.21 -15.60
CA PHE A 367 11.02 -0.54 -15.44
C PHE A 367 11.27 -1.30 -14.15
N MET A 368 11.97 -2.42 -14.23
CA MET A 368 12.33 -3.26 -13.08
C MET A 368 13.82 -3.55 -13.04
N SER A 369 14.38 -3.61 -11.85
CA SER A 369 15.78 -4.00 -11.66
C SER A 369 15.99 -4.73 -10.33
N ASN A 370 16.97 -5.64 -10.30
CA ASN A 370 17.36 -6.36 -9.08
C ASN A 370 16.18 -7.08 -8.41
N ILE A 371 15.32 -7.72 -9.21
CA ILE A 371 14.18 -8.50 -8.72
C ILE A 371 14.71 -9.81 -8.14
N LYS A 372 14.41 -10.11 -6.87
CA LYS A 372 14.97 -11.28 -6.20
C LYS A 372 14.34 -12.61 -6.63
N GLY A 373 13.06 -12.59 -6.97
CA GLY A 373 12.28 -13.73 -7.44
C GLY A 373 11.82 -13.53 -8.88
N GLU A 374 10.52 -13.47 -9.09
CA GLU A 374 9.93 -13.39 -10.42
C GLU A 374 9.78 -11.94 -10.89
N ALA A 375 10.21 -11.64 -12.15
CA ALA A 375 9.90 -10.35 -12.74
C ALA A 375 8.37 -10.19 -12.92
N ILE A 376 7.72 -11.25 -13.43
CA ILE A 376 6.25 -11.29 -13.61
C ILE A 376 5.75 -12.67 -13.17
N ILE A 377 4.78 -12.71 -12.25
CA ILE A 377 4.17 -13.96 -11.80
C ILE A 377 2.63 -13.88 -11.79
N PHE A 378 2.01 -14.96 -12.25
CA PHE A 378 0.62 -15.31 -12.00
C PHE A 378 0.58 -16.63 -11.25
N GLU A 379 -0.06 -16.67 -10.07
CA GLU A 379 -0.07 -17.85 -9.21
C GLU A 379 -1.45 -18.07 -8.57
N ASN A 380 -2.07 -19.21 -8.88
CA ASN A 380 -3.36 -19.64 -8.33
C ASN A 380 -3.23 -20.59 -7.12
N THR A 381 -1.99 -20.89 -6.71
CA THR A 381 -1.68 -21.82 -5.60
C THR A 381 -1.13 -21.12 -4.36
N TYR A 382 -1.26 -19.78 -4.29
CA TYR A 382 -0.74 -19.01 -3.16
C TYR A 382 -1.41 -19.45 -1.85
N VAL A 383 -0.59 -19.78 -0.82
CA VAL A 383 -1.01 -20.34 0.48
C VAL A 383 -1.46 -21.81 0.43
N ASN A 384 -2.03 -22.26 -0.68
CA ASN A 384 -2.59 -23.61 -0.85
C ASN A 384 -1.65 -24.48 -1.70
N LYS A 385 -0.41 -24.63 -1.25
CA LYS A 385 0.63 -25.35 -1.98
C LYS A 385 0.31 -26.83 -2.23
N ASP A 386 -0.60 -27.40 -1.45
CA ASP A 386 -1.08 -28.77 -1.63
C ASP A 386 -2.51 -28.77 -2.19
N VAL A 387 -2.60 -28.60 -3.51
CA VAL A 387 -3.87 -28.67 -4.26
C VAL A 387 -4.61 -29.99 -4.01
N LYS A 388 -3.90 -31.11 -3.76
CA LYS A 388 -4.48 -32.41 -3.43
C LYS A 388 -5.20 -32.40 -2.08
N PHE A 389 -4.68 -31.63 -1.11
CA PHE A 389 -5.33 -31.50 0.19
C PHE A 389 -6.66 -30.72 0.09
N MET A 390 -6.72 -29.68 -0.75
CA MET A 390 -7.94 -28.87 -0.91
C MET A 390 -8.98 -29.51 -1.83
N LEU A 391 -8.55 -30.27 -2.82
CA LEU A 391 -9.46 -30.97 -3.74
C LEU A 391 -9.95 -32.30 -3.17
N GLY A 392 -9.40 -32.74 -2.04
CA GLY A 392 -9.74 -34.04 -1.42
C GLY A 392 -9.55 -35.19 -2.40
N ASN A 393 -9.80 -36.41 -1.95
CA ASN A 393 -9.94 -37.56 -2.85
C ASN A 393 -11.32 -37.59 -3.55
N GLY A 394 -11.92 -36.43 -3.83
CA GLY A 394 -13.10 -36.26 -4.66
C GLY A 394 -14.46 -36.30 -3.95
N THR A 395 -14.53 -36.37 -2.63
CA THR A 395 -15.80 -36.54 -1.93
C THR A 395 -16.24 -35.46 -0.94
N ASP A 396 -15.34 -34.58 -0.48
CA ASP A 396 -15.66 -33.65 0.62
C ASP A 396 -15.23 -32.19 0.39
N ILE A 397 -15.34 -31.68 -0.83
CA ILE A 397 -15.14 -30.25 -1.05
C ILE A 397 -16.40 -29.52 -0.63
N ASP A 398 -16.32 -28.73 0.44
CA ASP A 398 -17.36 -27.75 0.74
C ASP A 398 -17.35 -26.66 -0.36
N SER A 399 -18.18 -26.87 -1.38
CA SER A 399 -18.28 -25.96 -2.54
C SER A 399 -18.63 -24.53 -2.14
N THR A 400 -19.15 -24.31 -0.95
CA THR A 400 -19.47 -22.98 -0.41
C THR A 400 -18.21 -22.22 0.03
N LYS A 401 -17.10 -22.93 0.23
CA LYS A 401 -15.78 -22.36 0.63
C LYS A 401 -14.77 -22.30 -0.53
N VAL A 402 -15.19 -22.74 -1.71
CA VAL A 402 -14.32 -22.69 -2.90
C VAL A 402 -14.57 -21.40 -3.67
N PHE A 403 -13.53 -20.59 -3.78
CA PHE A 403 -13.49 -19.33 -4.51
C PHE A 403 -12.33 -19.40 -5.48
N LEU A 404 -12.54 -19.95 -6.67
CA LEU A 404 -11.47 -20.17 -7.65
C LEU A 404 -10.90 -18.82 -8.13
N PRO A 405 -9.56 -18.70 -8.22
CA PRO A 405 -8.93 -17.57 -8.89
C PRO A 405 -9.24 -17.59 -10.39
N ASP A 406 -9.45 -16.42 -10.96
CA ASP A 406 -9.68 -16.24 -12.39
C ASP A 406 -8.90 -14.99 -12.86
N PHE A 407 -7.63 -15.19 -13.25
CA PHE A 407 -6.82 -14.15 -13.86
C PHE A 407 -6.97 -14.20 -15.37
N THR A 408 -7.62 -13.19 -15.93
CA THR A 408 -7.93 -13.08 -17.35
C THR A 408 -7.87 -11.63 -17.82
N ASP A 409 -7.77 -11.41 -19.14
CA ASP A 409 -7.81 -10.10 -19.77
C ASP A 409 -6.79 -9.12 -19.11
N VAL A 410 -5.53 -9.59 -19.01
CA VAL A 410 -4.42 -8.80 -18.48
C VAL A 410 -3.42 -8.48 -19.58
N HIS A 411 -3.11 -7.20 -19.73
CA HIS A 411 -2.23 -6.68 -20.77
C HIS A 411 -0.97 -6.09 -20.16
N ILE A 412 0.17 -6.67 -20.45
CA ILE A 412 1.49 -6.24 -19.96
C ILE A 412 2.30 -5.77 -21.15
N SER A 413 2.63 -4.48 -21.20
CA SER A 413 3.31 -3.88 -22.35
C SER A 413 4.46 -2.95 -21.95
N ASN A 414 5.45 -2.84 -22.84
CA ASN A 414 6.59 -1.92 -22.69
C ASN A 414 7.30 -2.09 -21.34
N VAL A 415 7.67 -3.33 -21.01
CA VAL A 415 8.32 -3.69 -19.76
C VAL A 415 9.79 -4.01 -20.00
N VAL A 416 10.65 -3.42 -19.17
CA VAL A 416 12.08 -3.75 -19.12
C VAL A 416 12.44 -4.20 -17.72
N CYS A 417 13.06 -5.38 -17.61
CA CYS A 417 13.60 -5.90 -16.36
C CYS A 417 15.07 -6.27 -16.50
N ARG A 418 15.89 -5.83 -15.54
CA ARG A 418 17.29 -6.21 -15.41
C ARG A 418 17.52 -6.99 -14.12
N GLY A 419 17.77 -8.28 -14.25
CA GLY A 419 18.02 -9.18 -13.12
C GLY A 419 16.76 -9.68 -12.44
N ALA A 420 16.52 -11.00 -12.56
CA ALA A 420 15.47 -11.72 -11.85
C ALA A 420 15.89 -13.18 -11.65
N GLU A 421 15.35 -13.87 -10.65
CA GLU A 421 15.50 -15.33 -10.57
C GLU A 421 14.68 -16.00 -11.68
N THR A 422 13.44 -15.58 -11.90
CA THR A 422 12.57 -16.06 -12.97
C THR A 422 12.02 -14.87 -13.78
N GLY A 423 12.10 -14.95 -15.10
CA GLY A 423 11.57 -13.91 -15.98
C GLY A 423 10.05 -13.85 -15.92
N ILE A 424 9.36 -14.89 -16.41
CA ILE A 424 7.90 -14.98 -16.41
C ILE A 424 7.49 -16.34 -15.84
N LEU A 425 6.60 -16.34 -14.86
CA LEU A 425 6.03 -17.55 -14.26
C LEU A 425 4.50 -17.51 -14.32
N LEU A 426 3.90 -18.47 -15.01
CA LEU A 426 2.46 -18.67 -15.05
C LEU A 426 2.13 -20.00 -14.37
N ARG A 427 1.51 -19.96 -13.20
CA ARG A 427 1.15 -21.13 -12.41
C ARG A 427 -0.35 -21.17 -12.12
N GLY A 428 -1.10 -21.73 -13.06
CA GLY A 428 -2.50 -22.07 -12.87
C GLY A 428 -2.70 -23.39 -12.11
N ILE A 429 -3.94 -23.86 -12.11
CA ILE A 429 -4.34 -25.18 -11.62
C ILE A 429 -5.34 -25.80 -12.59
N PRO A 430 -5.56 -27.12 -12.59
CA PRO A 430 -6.52 -27.76 -13.51
C PRO A 430 -7.94 -27.18 -13.49
N GLN A 431 -8.38 -26.64 -12.34
CA GLN A 431 -9.70 -26.05 -12.14
C GLN A 431 -9.76 -24.56 -12.47
N ALA A 432 -8.60 -23.89 -12.54
CA ALA A 432 -8.51 -22.46 -12.81
C ALA A 432 -7.22 -22.16 -13.61
N PHE A 433 -7.34 -22.13 -14.92
CA PHE A 433 -6.25 -21.75 -15.80
C PHE A 433 -5.95 -20.25 -15.67
N ILE A 434 -4.67 -19.89 -15.83
CA ILE A 434 -4.30 -18.51 -16.18
C ILE A 434 -4.63 -18.35 -17.66
N HIS A 435 -5.44 -17.35 -18.03
CA HIS A 435 -5.84 -17.29 -19.45
C HIS A 435 -6.04 -15.87 -19.99
N ASP A 436 -5.93 -15.77 -21.32
CA ASP A 436 -6.12 -14.51 -22.06
C ASP A 436 -5.21 -13.38 -21.55
N ILE A 437 -3.92 -13.70 -21.37
CA ILE A 437 -2.89 -12.74 -20.94
C ILE A 437 -2.04 -12.36 -22.16
N SER A 438 -1.82 -11.08 -22.37
CA SER A 438 -0.97 -10.57 -23.44
C SER A 438 0.29 -9.89 -22.90
N PHE A 439 1.43 -10.25 -23.49
CA PHE A 439 2.71 -9.61 -23.27
C PHE A 439 3.16 -8.97 -24.58
N ARG A 440 3.44 -7.65 -24.57
CA ARG A 440 3.90 -6.92 -25.73
C ARG A 440 5.11 -6.06 -25.41
N ASN A 441 6.18 -6.14 -26.21
CA ASN A 441 7.41 -5.38 -25.97
C ASN A 441 7.95 -5.59 -24.55
N VAL A 442 8.14 -6.85 -24.14
CA VAL A 442 8.67 -7.20 -22.82
C VAL A 442 10.09 -7.72 -22.99
N ILE A 443 11.05 -7.04 -22.37
CA ILE A 443 12.46 -7.39 -22.42
C ILE A 443 12.95 -7.64 -20.99
N ILE A 444 13.35 -8.89 -20.72
CA ILE A 444 13.90 -9.31 -19.43
C ILE A 444 15.31 -9.83 -19.67
N SER A 445 16.29 -9.24 -19.03
CA SER A 445 17.69 -9.69 -19.08
C SER A 445 18.15 -10.23 -17.72
N GLU A 446 19.16 -11.08 -17.74
CA GLU A 446 19.78 -11.65 -16.55
C GLU A 446 18.79 -12.46 -15.68
N ALA A 447 17.83 -13.15 -16.30
CA ALA A 447 16.96 -14.09 -15.61
C ALA A 447 17.60 -15.48 -15.53
N ARG A 448 17.69 -16.07 -14.33
CA ARG A 448 18.24 -17.44 -14.21
C ARG A 448 17.34 -18.48 -14.85
N LYS A 449 16.02 -18.34 -14.70
CA LYS A 449 14.99 -19.15 -15.32
C LYS A 449 14.18 -18.27 -16.25
N PRO A 450 14.27 -18.45 -17.57
CA PRO A 450 13.63 -17.51 -18.48
C PRO A 450 12.10 -17.49 -18.37
N TYR A 451 11.47 -18.67 -18.41
CA TYR A 451 10.03 -18.80 -18.49
C TYR A 451 9.56 -20.15 -17.95
N SER A 452 8.42 -20.16 -17.28
CA SER A 452 7.73 -21.37 -16.88
C SER A 452 6.22 -21.17 -16.97
N SER A 453 5.50 -22.17 -17.51
CA SER A 453 4.05 -22.11 -17.64
C SER A 453 3.44 -23.47 -17.32
N GLU A 454 2.42 -23.45 -16.46
CA GLU A 454 1.63 -24.63 -16.09
C GLU A 454 0.16 -24.22 -15.96
N TYR A 455 -0.74 -24.97 -16.59
CA TYR A 455 -2.19 -24.67 -16.63
C TYR A 455 -2.47 -23.24 -17.08
N ALA A 456 -1.88 -22.84 -18.21
CA ALA A 456 -2.10 -21.55 -18.85
C ALA A 456 -2.58 -21.74 -20.29
N LYS A 457 -3.44 -20.85 -20.80
CA LYS A 457 -3.96 -20.89 -22.18
C LYS A 457 -4.26 -19.48 -22.69
N GLY A 458 -4.34 -19.31 -24.02
CA GLY A 458 -4.63 -17.98 -24.59
C GLY A 458 -3.55 -16.95 -24.28
N ILE A 459 -2.28 -17.37 -24.12
CA ILE A 459 -1.16 -16.49 -23.82
C ILE A 459 -0.59 -15.95 -25.13
N VAL A 460 -0.54 -14.61 -25.26
CA VAL A 460 -0.02 -13.93 -26.44
C VAL A 460 1.35 -13.32 -26.12
N LEU A 461 2.37 -13.67 -26.89
CA LEU A 461 3.73 -13.15 -26.78
C LEU A 461 4.09 -12.38 -28.07
N ASP A 462 4.02 -11.05 -28.02
CA ASP A 462 4.36 -10.16 -29.13
C ASP A 462 5.62 -9.35 -28.76
N ASN A 463 6.73 -9.60 -29.46
CA ASN A 463 8.03 -9.00 -29.17
C ASN A 463 8.46 -9.18 -27.69
N VAL A 464 8.46 -10.42 -27.21
CA VAL A 464 8.88 -10.79 -25.86
C VAL A 464 10.23 -11.49 -25.93
N LEU A 465 11.21 -10.98 -25.20
CA LEU A 465 12.55 -11.55 -25.10
C LEU A 465 12.94 -11.74 -23.64
N VAL A 466 13.38 -12.93 -23.29
CA VAL A 466 14.01 -13.21 -22.01
C VAL A 466 15.42 -13.72 -22.27
N ASN A 467 16.42 -13.02 -21.75
CA ASN A 467 17.84 -13.26 -22.05
C ASN A 467 18.16 -13.26 -23.58
N GLY A 468 17.44 -12.45 -24.36
CA GLY A 468 17.60 -12.35 -25.81
C GLY A 468 16.86 -13.42 -26.62
N GLU A 469 16.19 -14.38 -25.98
CA GLU A 469 15.44 -15.45 -26.63
C GLU A 469 13.92 -15.31 -26.44
N LYS A 470 13.15 -15.78 -27.43
CA LYS A 470 11.69 -15.86 -27.29
C LYS A 470 11.33 -17.00 -26.34
N PRO A 471 10.50 -16.75 -25.29
CA PRO A 471 9.99 -17.84 -24.45
C PRO A 471 9.20 -18.86 -25.29
N LYS A 472 9.36 -20.14 -24.98
CA LYS A 472 8.57 -21.22 -25.60
C LYS A 472 7.33 -21.45 -24.73
N LEU A 473 6.15 -21.31 -25.33
CA LEU A 473 4.85 -21.60 -24.70
C LEU A 473 4.65 -23.11 -24.52
#